data_2ab0c536a677d64ed97734d6d10d21e8
#
_entry.id   2ab0c536a677d64ed97734d6d10d21e8
#
_cell.length_a   1.000
_cell.length_b   1.000
_cell.length_c   1.000
_cell.angle_alpha   90.00
_cell.angle_beta   90.00
_cell.angle_gamma   90.00
#
_symmetry.space_group_name_H-M   'P 1'
#
loop_
_entity.id
_entity.type
_entity.pdbx_description
1 polymer ?
#
loop_
_entity_poly.entity_id
_entity_poly.type
_entity_poly.pdbx_seq_one_letter_code
_entity_poly.pdbx_strand_id
1 'polypeptide(L)'
;MRGIVRTAAELGEANDGRSACHNRVVNHPIRLVVADDLRRNRLTVFFRLLLAIPPLVWVGLWGLAAFFVLIAAWFAALVTRRVPAGLHRFLAAFVRYQTHVFAYLSLVADPFPGFSGSAPYPVTVTIDPPVEQGRLGVFFRLLLAIPAALISGVLNYLTELLAFFAWFVCLAIGRMPEGMRNLLAFSVRYHAQTQAYEYLLTERYPSLNVGLE
;
A
#
# COMPACT_ATOMS: atom_id res chain seq x y z
N MET A 1 -58.58 1.76 -16.04
CA MET A 1 -57.43 1.26 -15.24
C MET A 1 -56.37 0.76 -16.20
N ARG A 2 -55.37 1.57 -16.48
CA ARG A 2 -54.17 1.17 -17.25
C ARG A 2 -53.01 1.01 -16.25
N GLY A 3 -52.69 -0.24 -15.92
CA GLY A 3 -51.54 -0.58 -15.11
C GLY A 3 -50.27 -0.36 -15.90
N ILE A 4 -49.39 0.50 -15.41
CA ILE A 4 -48.04 0.71 -15.96
C ILE A 4 -47.21 -0.50 -15.57
N VAL A 5 -47.02 -1.42 -16.51
CA VAL A 5 -46.04 -2.50 -16.40
C VAL A 5 -44.69 -1.91 -16.67
N ARG A 6 -43.91 -1.62 -15.62
CA ARG A 6 -42.51 -1.27 -15.80
C ARG A 6 -41.74 -2.53 -16.21
N THR A 7 -41.09 -2.44 -17.35
CA THR A 7 -40.29 -3.54 -17.90
C THR A 7 -39.06 -3.84 -17.04
N ALA A 8 -38.65 -5.11 -16.96
CA ALA A 8 -37.48 -5.57 -16.19
C ALA A 8 -36.18 -4.87 -16.58
N ALA A 9 -36.10 -4.29 -17.78
CA ALA A 9 -34.98 -3.51 -18.25
C ALA A 9 -34.80 -2.19 -17.46
N GLU A 10 -35.90 -1.46 -17.14
CA GLU A 10 -35.82 -0.22 -16.37
C GLU A 10 -35.42 -0.45 -14.92
N LEU A 11 -35.71 -1.60 -14.35
CA LEU A 11 -35.27 -1.98 -13.01
C LEU A 11 -33.80 -2.40 -12.99
N GLY A 12 -33.29 -2.97 -14.09
CA GLY A 12 -31.88 -3.31 -14.26
C GLY A 12 -30.96 -2.08 -14.33
N GLU A 13 -31.36 -1.07 -15.13
CA GLU A 13 -30.58 0.18 -15.27
C GLU A 13 -30.57 1.01 -13.97
N ALA A 14 -31.68 1.06 -13.25
CA ALA A 14 -31.77 1.79 -11.98
C ALA A 14 -30.90 1.15 -10.88
N ASN A 15 -30.72 -0.17 -10.94
CA ASN A 15 -29.87 -0.89 -9.98
C ASN A 15 -28.37 -0.74 -10.31
N ASP A 16 -28.02 -0.71 -11.59
CA ASP A 16 -26.63 -0.51 -12.05
C ASP A 16 -26.13 0.90 -11.71
N GLY A 17 -26.96 1.92 -11.85
CA GLY A 17 -26.63 3.29 -11.44
C GLY A 17 -26.40 3.45 -9.93
N ARG A 18 -27.14 2.72 -9.09
CA ARG A 18 -26.96 2.74 -7.63
C ARG A 18 -25.70 1.98 -7.22
N SER A 19 -25.40 0.88 -7.87
CA SER A 19 -24.17 0.09 -7.64
C SER A 19 -22.94 0.88 -8.06
N ALA A 20 -22.99 1.62 -9.17
CA ALA A 20 -21.92 2.48 -9.63
C ALA A 20 -21.67 3.71 -8.71
N CYS A 21 -22.72 4.29 -8.13
CA CYS A 21 -22.59 5.37 -7.14
C CYS A 21 -22.07 4.88 -5.80
N HIS A 22 -22.49 3.71 -5.34
CA HIS A 22 -22.04 3.14 -4.07
C HIS A 22 -20.56 2.70 -4.16
N ASN A 23 -20.13 2.18 -5.31
CA ASN A 23 -18.75 1.77 -5.55
C ASN A 23 -17.76 2.94 -5.70
N ARG A 24 -18.25 4.16 -5.92
CA ARG A 24 -17.41 5.35 -6.06
C ARG A 24 -16.90 5.92 -4.72
N VAL A 25 -17.52 5.55 -3.60
CA VAL A 25 -17.23 6.13 -2.28
C VAL A 25 -16.07 5.45 -1.54
N VAL A 26 -15.63 4.25 -1.94
CA VAL A 26 -14.69 3.43 -1.15
C VAL A 26 -13.31 3.24 -1.82
N ASN A 27 -13.08 3.69 -3.05
CA ASN A 27 -11.84 3.41 -3.77
C ASN A 27 -10.73 4.40 -3.41
N HIS A 28 -9.90 4.04 -2.41
CA HIS A 28 -8.61 4.71 -2.20
C HIS A 28 -7.70 4.44 -3.42
N PRO A 29 -6.99 5.47 -3.97
CA PRO A 29 -6.14 5.32 -5.17
C PRO A 29 -4.95 4.36 -4.94
N ILE A 30 -4.69 4.00 -3.69
CA ILE A 30 -3.72 2.98 -3.32
C ILE A 30 -4.48 1.76 -2.81
N ARG A 31 -4.42 0.68 -3.57
CA ARG A 31 -5.02 -0.62 -3.20
C ARG A 31 -3.93 -1.63 -2.93
N LEU A 32 -4.08 -2.35 -1.85
CA LEU A 32 -3.20 -3.46 -1.48
C LEU A 32 -4.04 -4.73 -1.46
N VAL A 33 -3.69 -5.67 -2.32
CA VAL A 33 -4.29 -7.00 -2.38
C VAL A 33 -3.26 -8.02 -1.91
N VAL A 34 -3.64 -8.88 -0.97
CA VAL A 34 -2.78 -9.94 -0.45
C VAL A 34 -3.34 -11.29 -0.90
N ALA A 35 -2.65 -11.92 -1.85
CA ALA A 35 -2.96 -13.26 -2.34
C ALA A 35 -1.92 -14.25 -1.81
N ASP A 36 -2.13 -14.77 -0.60
CA ASP A 36 -1.19 -15.64 0.08
C ASP A 36 -1.87 -16.89 0.66
N ASP A 37 -1.21 -18.06 0.59
CA ASP A 37 -1.74 -19.36 1.00
C ASP A 37 -1.55 -19.68 2.49
N LEU A 38 -1.06 -18.73 3.28
CA LEU A 38 -0.77 -18.86 4.73
C LEU A 38 0.29 -19.89 5.08
N ARG A 39 0.82 -20.65 4.15
CA ARG A 39 1.91 -21.60 4.40
C ARG A 39 3.23 -20.85 4.49
N ARG A 40 4.04 -21.25 5.47
CA ARG A 40 5.37 -20.66 5.70
C ARG A 40 6.41 -21.77 5.75
N ASN A 41 7.48 -21.59 4.97
CA ASN A 41 8.62 -22.49 5.05
C ASN A 41 9.42 -22.16 6.33
N ARG A 42 9.50 -23.10 7.25
CA ARG A 42 10.18 -22.93 8.56
C ARG A 42 11.64 -22.51 8.40
N LEU A 43 12.32 -23.03 7.40
CA LEU A 43 13.72 -22.67 7.12
C LEU A 43 13.84 -21.20 6.69
N THR A 44 12.97 -20.76 5.77
CA THR A 44 12.91 -19.37 5.32
C THR A 44 12.55 -18.44 6.48
N VAL A 45 11.59 -18.82 7.33
CA VAL A 45 11.21 -18.04 8.52
C VAL A 45 12.37 -17.94 9.49
N PHE A 46 13.12 -19.02 9.75
CA PHE A 46 14.26 -19.02 10.65
C PHE A 46 15.37 -18.07 10.16
N PHE A 47 15.74 -18.15 8.87
CA PHE A 47 16.79 -17.31 8.29
C PHE A 47 16.29 -15.96 7.77
N ARG A 48 15.01 -15.61 7.99
CA ARG A 48 14.38 -14.41 7.42
C ARG A 48 15.12 -13.13 7.73
N LEU A 49 15.59 -12.95 8.96
CA LEU A 49 16.35 -11.76 9.34
C LEU A 49 17.68 -11.64 8.56
N LEU A 50 18.36 -12.77 8.34
CA LEU A 50 19.59 -12.80 7.55
C LEU A 50 19.28 -12.53 6.06
N LEU A 51 18.23 -13.17 5.53
CA LEU A 51 17.78 -12.95 4.15
C LEU A 51 17.23 -11.55 3.91
N ALA A 52 16.83 -10.83 4.94
CA ALA A 52 16.36 -9.44 4.84
C ALA A 52 17.48 -8.43 4.62
N ILE A 53 18.73 -8.76 4.95
CA ILE A 53 19.86 -7.81 4.83
C ILE A 53 20.02 -7.29 3.39
N PRO A 54 20.08 -8.11 2.33
CA PRO A 54 20.23 -7.61 0.96
C PRO A 54 19.09 -6.67 0.53
N PRO A 55 17.80 -6.99 0.70
CA PRO A 55 16.73 -6.08 0.33
C PRO A 55 16.70 -4.80 1.18
N LEU A 56 17.09 -4.85 2.47
CA LEU A 56 17.18 -3.65 3.31
C LEU A 56 18.29 -2.70 2.84
N VAL A 57 19.47 -3.23 2.51
CA VAL A 57 20.56 -2.44 1.92
C VAL A 57 20.10 -1.80 0.60
N TRP A 58 19.39 -2.56 -0.24
CA TRP A 58 18.87 -2.06 -1.50
C TRP A 58 17.81 -0.98 -1.31
N VAL A 59 16.88 -1.14 -0.35
CA VAL A 59 15.92 -0.07 0.05
C VAL A 59 16.66 1.19 0.47
N GLY A 60 17.73 1.06 1.26
CA GLY A 60 18.53 2.21 1.69
C GLY A 60 19.18 2.95 0.53
N LEU A 61 19.83 2.23 -0.39
CA LEU A 61 20.46 2.83 -1.58
C LEU A 61 19.43 3.47 -2.52
N TRP A 62 18.33 2.75 -2.79
CA TRP A 62 17.26 3.29 -3.63
C TRP A 62 16.54 4.45 -2.95
N GLY A 63 16.38 4.39 -1.60
CA GLY A 63 15.81 5.46 -0.79
C GLY A 63 16.59 6.76 -0.88
N LEU A 64 17.92 6.67 -0.90
CA LEU A 64 18.78 7.85 -1.12
C LEU A 64 18.49 8.50 -2.48
N ALA A 65 18.38 7.71 -3.55
CA ALA A 65 18.01 8.23 -4.87
C ALA A 65 16.56 8.78 -4.85
N ALA A 66 15.61 8.09 -4.20
CA ALA A 66 14.22 8.51 -4.08
C ALA A 66 14.08 9.84 -3.32
N PHE A 67 14.94 10.11 -2.35
CA PHE A 67 14.98 11.40 -1.64
C PHE A 67 15.27 12.57 -2.59
N PHE A 68 16.28 12.48 -3.44
CA PHE A 68 16.58 13.53 -4.42
C PHE A 68 15.49 13.66 -5.48
N VAL A 69 14.93 12.54 -5.93
CA VAL A 69 13.80 12.52 -6.87
C VAL A 69 12.56 13.16 -6.26
N LEU A 70 12.29 12.93 -4.95
CA LEU A 70 11.20 13.55 -4.23
C LEU A 70 11.34 15.07 -4.16
N ILE A 71 12.54 15.59 -3.89
CA ILE A 71 12.79 17.04 -3.89
C ILE A 71 12.51 17.62 -5.29
N ALA A 72 13.01 16.98 -6.34
CA ALA A 72 12.74 17.39 -7.71
C ALA A 72 11.24 17.34 -8.06
N ALA A 73 10.55 16.29 -7.62
CA ALA A 73 9.10 16.13 -7.80
C ALA A 73 8.30 17.21 -7.05
N TRP A 74 8.74 17.58 -5.85
CA TRP A 74 8.11 18.63 -5.04
C TRP A 74 8.20 20.00 -5.74
N PHE A 75 9.39 20.39 -6.20
CA PHE A 75 9.55 21.63 -6.98
C PHE A 75 8.74 21.61 -8.28
N ALA A 76 8.78 20.49 -9.03
CA ALA A 76 8.01 20.34 -10.24
C ALA A 76 6.51 20.48 -9.98
N ALA A 77 5.99 19.83 -8.93
CA ALA A 77 4.57 19.90 -8.56
C ALA A 77 4.14 21.30 -8.11
N LEU A 78 5.00 22.07 -7.43
CA LEU A 78 4.71 23.47 -7.07
C LEU A 78 4.57 24.37 -8.30
N VAL A 79 5.39 24.16 -9.33
CA VAL A 79 5.37 24.96 -10.55
C VAL A 79 4.25 24.50 -11.50
N THR A 80 4.21 23.22 -11.82
CA THR A 80 3.34 22.64 -12.87
C THR A 80 2.02 22.07 -12.36
N ARG A 81 1.80 21.99 -11.03
CA ARG A 81 0.68 21.33 -10.36
C ARG A 81 0.59 19.82 -10.63
N ARG A 82 1.60 19.22 -11.25
CA ARG A 82 1.65 17.79 -11.54
C ARG A 82 3.06 17.27 -11.32
N VAL A 83 3.15 16.06 -10.81
CA VAL A 83 4.44 15.35 -10.78
C VAL A 83 4.71 14.82 -12.19
N PRO A 84 5.89 15.10 -12.79
CA PRO A 84 6.26 14.55 -14.09
C PRO A 84 6.17 13.02 -14.09
N ALA A 85 5.64 12.43 -15.18
CA ALA A 85 5.36 11.00 -15.26
C ALA A 85 6.57 10.10 -15.02
N GLY A 86 7.78 10.57 -15.36
CA GLY A 86 9.04 9.85 -15.09
C GLY A 86 9.35 9.76 -13.62
N LEU A 87 9.27 10.90 -12.90
CA LEU A 87 9.51 10.98 -11.45
C LEU A 87 8.44 10.20 -10.68
N HIS A 88 7.17 10.32 -11.08
CA HIS A 88 6.07 9.57 -10.50
C HIS A 88 6.29 8.05 -10.64
N ARG A 89 6.67 7.56 -11.83
CA ARG A 89 6.94 6.12 -12.03
C ARG A 89 8.10 5.62 -11.17
N PHE A 90 9.16 6.41 -11.02
CA PHE A 90 10.30 6.06 -10.19
C PHE A 90 9.89 5.95 -8.71
N LEU A 91 9.20 6.96 -8.18
CA LEU A 91 8.72 6.97 -6.79
C LEU A 91 7.69 5.87 -6.54
N ALA A 92 6.80 5.61 -7.50
CA ALA A 92 5.83 4.53 -7.41
C ALA A 92 6.49 3.14 -7.38
N ALA A 93 7.55 2.93 -8.17
CA ALA A 93 8.33 1.70 -8.13
C ALA A 93 9.05 1.53 -6.79
N PHE A 94 9.61 2.61 -6.23
CA PHE A 94 10.24 2.60 -4.92
C PHE A 94 9.25 2.24 -3.81
N VAL A 95 8.08 2.89 -3.77
CA VAL A 95 7.02 2.61 -2.76
C VAL A 95 6.54 1.16 -2.85
N ARG A 96 6.33 0.62 -4.07
CA ARG A 96 6.00 -0.81 -4.25
C ARG A 96 7.07 -1.72 -3.67
N TYR A 97 8.33 -1.47 -4.03
CA TYR A 97 9.43 -2.28 -3.55
C TYR A 97 9.55 -2.24 -2.03
N GLN A 98 9.50 -1.05 -1.44
CA GLN A 98 9.53 -0.87 0.01
C GLN A 98 8.37 -1.60 0.69
N THR A 99 7.16 -1.56 0.11
CA THR A 99 5.99 -2.30 0.62
C THR A 99 6.21 -3.82 0.54
N HIS A 100 6.83 -4.33 -0.53
CA HIS A 100 7.17 -5.75 -0.64
C HIS A 100 8.17 -6.18 0.43
N VAL A 101 9.20 -5.38 0.67
CA VAL A 101 10.19 -5.66 1.73
C VAL A 101 9.53 -5.62 3.10
N PHE A 102 8.66 -4.64 3.36
CA PHE A 102 7.94 -4.54 4.62
C PHE A 102 6.95 -5.72 4.83
N ALA A 103 6.22 -6.13 3.77
CA ALA A 103 5.37 -7.31 3.81
C ALA A 103 6.16 -8.61 4.03
N TYR A 104 7.37 -8.71 3.45
CA TYR A 104 8.28 -9.82 3.70
C TYR A 104 8.72 -9.83 5.18
N LEU A 105 9.21 -8.73 5.73
CA LEU A 105 9.67 -8.63 7.12
C LEU A 105 8.55 -8.93 8.12
N SER A 106 7.35 -8.43 7.87
CA SER A 106 6.16 -8.64 8.72
C SER A 106 5.47 -10.00 8.54
N LEU A 107 6.07 -10.96 7.80
CA LEU A 107 5.50 -12.30 7.57
C LEU A 107 4.13 -12.30 6.84
N VAL A 108 3.73 -11.18 6.24
CA VAL A 108 2.51 -11.09 5.40
C VAL A 108 2.71 -11.86 4.10
N ALA A 109 3.91 -11.82 3.51
CA ALA A 109 4.28 -12.59 2.34
C ALA A 109 5.50 -13.48 2.62
N ASP A 110 5.55 -14.67 2.01
CA ASP A 110 6.67 -15.63 2.18
C ASP A 110 7.77 -15.48 1.13
N PRO A 111 7.46 -15.23 -0.17
CA PRO A 111 8.49 -15.14 -1.20
C PRO A 111 9.46 -13.98 -0.97
N PHE A 112 10.72 -14.21 -1.36
CA PHE A 112 11.74 -13.15 -1.33
C PHE A 112 11.35 -12.00 -2.26
N PRO A 113 11.39 -10.72 -1.81
CA PRO A 113 11.03 -9.59 -2.66
C PRO A 113 12.05 -9.40 -3.77
N GLY A 114 11.59 -9.36 -5.03
CA GLY A 114 12.45 -9.06 -6.19
C GLY A 114 12.94 -7.60 -6.14
N PHE A 115 14.14 -7.33 -6.66
CA PHE A 115 14.80 -6.02 -6.56
C PHE A 115 14.17 -4.88 -7.40
N SER A 116 13.18 -5.14 -8.23
CA SER A 116 12.58 -4.14 -9.14
C SER A 116 11.20 -3.63 -8.73
N GLY A 117 10.53 -4.26 -7.76
CA GLY A 117 9.15 -3.93 -7.39
C GLY A 117 8.10 -4.21 -8.48
N SER A 118 8.51 -4.81 -9.62
CA SER A 118 7.66 -5.10 -10.78
C SER A 118 7.37 -6.58 -10.98
N ALA A 119 8.03 -7.46 -10.27
CA ALA A 119 7.79 -8.90 -10.35
C ALA A 119 6.42 -9.27 -9.73
N PRO A 120 5.75 -10.34 -10.19
CA PRO A 120 4.56 -10.84 -9.53
C PRO A 120 4.89 -11.20 -8.08
N TYR A 121 4.20 -10.55 -7.16
CA TYR A 121 4.40 -10.71 -5.72
C TYR A 121 3.03 -10.89 -5.05
N PRO A 122 2.91 -11.71 -3.98
CA PRO A 122 1.63 -11.94 -3.31
C PRO A 122 0.95 -10.67 -2.79
N VAL A 123 1.72 -9.62 -2.57
CA VAL A 123 1.23 -8.29 -2.18
C VAL A 123 1.31 -7.35 -3.37
N THR A 124 0.17 -7.04 -3.96
CA THR A 124 0.09 -6.11 -5.09
C THR A 124 -0.31 -4.73 -4.61
N VAL A 125 0.50 -3.72 -4.94
CA VAL A 125 0.21 -2.30 -4.68
C VAL A 125 -0.08 -1.62 -6.00
N THR A 126 -1.35 -1.27 -6.22
CA THR A 126 -1.77 -0.46 -7.36
C THR A 126 -1.69 1.02 -6.97
N ILE A 127 -1.00 1.81 -7.78
CA ILE A 127 -0.84 3.25 -7.62
C ILE A 127 -1.38 3.90 -8.88
N ASP A 128 -2.36 4.79 -8.74
CA ASP A 128 -2.99 5.48 -9.86
C ASP A 128 -2.01 6.43 -10.58
N PRO A 129 -2.26 6.76 -11.86
CA PRO A 129 -1.43 7.71 -12.59
C PRO A 129 -1.45 9.10 -11.95
N PRO A 130 -0.43 9.96 -12.27
CA PRO A 130 -0.31 11.28 -11.66
C PRO A 130 -1.51 12.18 -11.98
N VAL A 131 -2.13 12.71 -10.93
CA VAL A 131 -3.24 13.67 -11.01
C VAL A 131 -2.75 15.10 -10.73
N GLU A 132 -3.57 16.11 -11.08
CA GLU A 132 -3.30 17.49 -10.70
C GLU A 132 -3.38 17.64 -9.18
N GLN A 133 -2.42 18.35 -8.61
CA GLN A 133 -2.31 18.58 -7.17
C GLN A 133 -2.43 20.08 -6.84
N GLY A 134 -3.13 20.38 -5.75
CA GLY A 134 -3.24 21.72 -5.22
C GLY A 134 -1.90 22.25 -4.69
N ARG A 135 -1.45 23.45 -5.13
CA ARG A 135 -0.16 24.03 -4.70
C ARG A 135 -0.02 24.14 -3.18
N LEU A 136 -1.08 24.57 -2.48
CA LEU A 136 -1.08 24.65 -1.03
C LEU A 136 -0.96 23.27 -0.38
N GLY A 137 -1.65 22.26 -0.96
CA GLY A 137 -1.54 20.87 -0.52
C GLY A 137 -0.12 20.33 -0.69
N VAL A 138 0.54 20.62 -1.81
CA VAL A 138 1.93 20.22 -2.07
C VAL A 138 2.90 20.94 -1.12
N PHE A 139 2.71 22.25 -0.92
CA PHE A 139 3.58 23.05 -0.04
C PHE A 139 3.52 22.58 1.42
N PHE A 140 2.31 22.39 1.95
CA PHE A 140 2.11 21.95 3.33
C PHE A 140 2.07 20.43 3.49
N ARG A 141 2.40 19.65 2.43
CA ARG A 141 2.29 18.20 2.45
C ARG A 141 3.05 17.53 3.58
N LEU A 142 4.29 17.96 3.82
CA LEU A 142 5.10 17.42 4.91
C LEU A 142 4.45 17.67 6.27
N LEU A 143 3.87 18.85 6.49
CA LEU A 143 3.16 19.17 7.74
C LEU A 143 1.87 18.34 7.87
N LEU A 144 1.11 18.20 6.78
CA LEU A 144 -0.11 17.39 6.75
C LEU A 144 0.19 15.88 6.87
N ALA A 145 1.38 15.45 6.49
CA ALA A 145 1.82 14.05 6.62
C ALA A 145 2.17 13.67 8.08
N ILE A 146 2.53 14.65 8.95
CA ILE A 146 2.95 14.37 10.34
C ILE A 146 1.96 13.49 11.10
N PRO A 147 0.64 13.78 11.17
CA PRO A 147 -0.28 12.94 11.91
C PRO A 147 -0.42 11.54 11.29
N ALA A 148 -0.38 11.40 9.96
CA ALA A 148 -0.38 10.10 9.29
C ALA A 148 0.89 9.31 9.59
N ALA A 149 2.05 9.98 9.57
CA ALA A 149 3.34 9.38 9.90
C ALA A 149 3.41 8.92 11.37
N LEU A 150 2.84 9.68 12.31
CA LEU A 150 2.75 9.27 13.72
C LEU A 150 1.90 8.01 13.88
N ILE A 151 0.72 7.95 13.25
CA ILE A 151 -0.14 6.76 13.27
C ILE A 151 0.59 5.58 12.61
N SER A 152 1.22 5.80 11.45
CA SER A 152 2.03 4.79 10.76
C SER A 152 3.17 4.29 11.64
N GLY A 153 3.84 5.18 12.38
CA GLY A 153 4.88 4.83 13.34
C GLY A 153 4.38 3.92 14.46
N VAL A 154 3.25 4.26 15.09
CA VAL A 154 2.64 3.42 16.12
C VAL A 154 2.25 2.04 15.56
N LEU A 155 1.61 2.01 14.38
CA LEU A 155 1.26 0.76 13.70
C LEU A 155 2.50 -0.07 13.35
N ASN A 156 3.60 0.58 13.01
CA ASN A 156 4.88 -0.09 12.73
C ASN A 156 5.41 -0.82 13.96
N TYR A 157 5.47 -0.16 15.12
CA TYR A 157 5.88 -0.81 16.38
C TYR A 157 4.98 -1.99 16.74
N LEU A 158 3.65 -1.83 16.59
CA LEU A 158 2.70 -2.93 16.80
C LEU A 158 2.93 -4.07 15.80
N THR A 159 3.24 -3.75 14.56
CA THR A 159 3.57 -4.72 13.51
C THR A 159 4.84 -5.50 13.84
N GLU A 160 5.89 -4.83 14.30
CA GLU A 160 7.15 -5.46 14.69
C GLU A 160 6.94 -6.42 15.87
N LEU A 161 6.20 -5.97 16.89
CA LEU A 161 5.85 -6.81 18.04
C LEU A 161 5.03 -8.03 17.62
N LEU A 162 3.99 -7.82 16.79
CA LEU A 162 3.15 -8.91 16.31
C LEU A 162 3.91 -9.85 15.36
N ALA A 163 4.79 -9.34 14.51
CA ALA A 163 5.65 -10.13 13.64
C ALA A 163 6.63 -10.99 14.45
N PHE A 164 7.15 -10.48 15.56
CA PHE A 164 7.97 -11.25 16.47
C PHE A 164 7.23 -12.47 17.05
N PHE A 165 6.01 -12.30 17.52
CA PHE A 165 5.19 -13.44 17.97
C PHE A 165 4.80 -14.36 16.82
N ALA A 166 4.46 -13.81 15.67
CA ALA A 166 4.14 -14.57 14.46
C ALA A 166 5.32 -15.44 14.00
N TRP A 167 6.55 -14.97 14.19
CA TRP A 167 7.76 -15.72 13.88
C TRP A 167 7.82 -17.03 14.69
N PHE A 168 7.59 -16.99 15.99
CA PHE A 168 7.53 -18.21 16.83
C PHE A 168 6.38 -19.13 16.43
N VAL A 169 5.20 -18.56 16.18
CA VAL A 169 4.02 -19.34 15.77
C VAL A 169 4.29 -20.04 14.43
N CYS A 170 4.85 -19.33 13.45
CA CYS A 170 5.19 -19.89 12.14
C CYS A 170 6.30 -20.97 12.23
N LEU A 171 7.28 -20.81 13.12
CA LEU A 171 8.28 -21.85 13.36
C LEU A 171 7.66 -23.12 13.97
N ALA A 172 6.75 -22.96 14.93
CA ALA A 172 6.12 -24.09 15.61
C ALA A 172 5.11 -24.81 14.69
N ILE A 173 4.18 -24.08 14.09
CA ILE A 173 3.02 -24.62 13.36
C ILE A 173 3.30 -24.73 11.84
N GLY A 174 4.20 -23.91 11.28
CA GLY A 174 4.46 -23.83 9.84
C GLY A 174 3.37 -23.11 9.05
N ARG A 175 2.46 -22.39 9.74
CA ARG A 175 1.36 -21.63 9.16
C ARG A 175 1.15 -20.31 9.89
N MET A 176 0.72 -19.30 9.16
CA MET A 176 0.34 -18.00 9.70
C MET A 176 -1.15 -18.02 10.08
N PRO A 177 -1.55 -17.69 11.33
CA PRO A 177 -2.94 -17.52 11.70
C PRO A 177 -3.59 -16.36 10.91
N GLU A 178 -4.80 -16.57 10.39
CA GLU A 178 -5.49 -15.59 9.55
C GLU A 178 -5.69 -14.24 10.25
N GLY A 179 -6.06 -14.25 11.53
CA GLY A 179 -6.25 -13.02 12.31
C GLY A 179 -4.96 -12.18 12.40
N MET A 180 -3.81 -12.84 12.65
CA MET A 180 -2.51 -12.16 12.68
C MET A 180 -2.12 -11.62 11.31
N ARG A 181 -2.31 -12.42 10.24
CA ARG A 181 -2.07 -11.99 8.87
C ARG A 181 -2.90 -10.75 8.51
N ASN A 182 -4.19 -10.76 8.81
CA ASN A 182 -5.10 -9.66 8.48
C ASN A 182 -4.71 -8.36 9.19
N LEU A 183 -4.32 -8.45 10.46
CA LEU A 183 -3.86 -7.28 11.22
C LEU A 183 -2.53 -6.74 10.66
N LEU A 184 -1.58 -7.61 10.35
CA LEU A 184 -0.31 -7.22 9.72
C LEU A 184 -0.53 -6.64 8.31
N ALA A 185 -1.42 -7.24 7.50
CA ALA A 185 -1.78 -6.72 6.18
C ALA A 185 -2.44 -5.34 6.25
N PHE A 186 -3.27 -5.10 7.27
CA PHE A 186 -3.82 -3.75 7.53
C PHE A 186 -2.71 -2.73 7.78
N SER A 187 -1.72 -3.06 8.62
CA SER A 187 -0.59 -2.18 8.90
C SER A 187 0.26 -1.91 7.65
N VAL A 188 0.55 -2.95 6.86
CA VAL A 188 1.27 -2.82 5.59
C VAL A 188 0.52 -1.91 4.63
N ARG A 189 -0.81 -2.03 4.54
CA ARG A 189 -1.65 -1.18 3.70
C ARG A 189 -1.60 0.27 4.15
N TYR A 190 -1.77 0.53 5.44
CA TYR A 190 -1.74 1.89 5.98
C TYR A 190 -0.37 2.54 5.74
N HIS A 191 0.70 1.78 5.98
CA HIS A 191 2.06 2.23 5.70
C HIS A 191 2.27 2.58 4.22
N ALA A 192 1.81 1.73 3.29
CA ALA A 192 1.89 1.99 1.85
C ALA A 192 1.10 3.25 1.43
N GLN A 193 -0.08 3.48 2.02
CA GLN A 193 -0.88 4.68 1.77
C GLN A 193 -0.19 5.94 2.31
N THR A 194 0.40 5.89 3.51
CA THR A 194 1.16 6.99 4.11
C THR A 194 2.37 7.33 3.25
N GLN A 195 3.14 6.34 2.86
CA GLN A 195 4.30 6.50 1.97
C GLN A 195 3.90 7.13 0.63
N ALA A 196 2.82 6.62 0.00
CA ALA A 196 2.35 7.17 -1.27
C ALA A 196 1.88 8.64 -1.13
N TYR A 197 1.30 9.01 0.01
CA TYR A 197 0.96 10.39 0.31
C TYR A 197 2.21 11.26 0.49
N GLU A 198 3.20 10.82 1.26
CA GLU A 198 4.47 11.51 1.48
C GLU A 198 5.27 11.70 0.19
N TYR A 199 5.29 10.67 -0.69
CA TYR A 199 6.00 10.70 -1.98
C TYR A 199 5.24 11.39 -3.11
N LEU A 200 4.19 12.17 -2.81
CA LEU A 200 3.41 12.94 -3.81
C LEU A 200 2.72 12.07 -4.88
N LEU A 201 2.48 10.79 -4.60
CA LEU A 201 1.83 9.87 -5.52
C LEU A 201 0.29 9.97 -5.48
N THR A 202 -0.28 10.48 -4.39
CA THR A 202 -1.71 10.68 -4.21
C THR A 202 -2.02 11.94 -3.41
N GLU A 203 -3.16 12.59 -3.65
CA GLU A 203 -3.69 13.67 -2.79
C GLU A 203 -4.54 13.15 -1.64
N ARG A 204 -5.00 11.90 -1.71
CA ARG A 204 -5.86 11.32 -0.67
C ARG A 204 -5.06 10.99 0.56
N TYR A 205 -5.58 11.45 1.70
CA TYR A 205 -5.05 11.13 3.02
C TYR A 205 -5.23 9.63 3.32
N PRO A 206 -4.27 8.97 4.00
CA PRO A 206 -4.39 7.57 4.39
C PRO A 206 -5.66 7.30 5.17
N SER A 207 -6.33 6.19 4.88
CA SER A 207 -7.59 5.81 5.53
C SER A 207 -7.41 4.59 6.43
N LEU A 208 -8.00 4.67 7.64
CA LEU A 208 -8.04 3.55 8.59
C LEU A 208 -9.17 2.55 8.28
N ASN A 209 -9.87 2.69 7.15
CA ASN A 209 -10.93 1.78 6.78
C ASN A 209 -10.41 0.35 6.60
N VAL A 210 -10.94 -0.57 7.36
CA VAL A 210 -10.67 -2.01 7.29
C VAL A 210 -11.51 -2.63 6.16
N GLY A 211 -11.35 -2.15 4.93
CA GLY A 211 -11.88 -2.82 3.75
C GLY A 211 -11.03 -4.06 3.50
N LEU A 212 -11.40 -5.18 4.08
CA LEU A 212 -10.91 -6.49 3.69
C LEU A 212 -11.72 -6.89 2.44
N GLU A 213 -11.16 -6.65 1.25
CA GLU A 213 -11.59 -7.26 0.01
C GLU A 213 -10.71 -8.46 -0.30
#